data_1ce099855bdf34ef598a187d3fe5ed6a
#
_entry.id   1ce099855bdf34ef598a187d3fe5ed6a
#
_cell.length_a   1.000
_cell.length_b   1.000
_cell.length_c   1.000
_cell.angle_alpha   90.00
_cell.angle_beta   90.00
_cell.angle_gamma   90.00
#
_symmetry.space_group_name_H-M   'P 1'
#
loop_
_entity.id
_entity.type
_entity.pdbx_description
1 polymer ?
#
loop_
_entity_poly.entity_id
_entity_poly.type
_entity_poly.pdbx_seq_one_letter_code
_entity_poly.pdbx_strand_id
1 'polypeptide(L)'
;DNSATTRTFPEVAELMTKIMCEDYGNPSSLHMKGVEAEKYLRYAKETLARILKVEERELLFTSGGTESDNMALIGCALANCRRGNHLITTQIEHPAILQTMRYLETQGYRVTYLPVDPCGRIRLEDLRRAMTPETILVSIMHTNNEIGALQPIEEAGALIKQMNPDTLFHVDAVQGFGKSRIYPKKMHIDLLSVSGHKIHGPKGVGLLYVGERVKIQPIVFGGGQQQNLRSGTENVPGIAGLAKAAEMLYSHFDEDHARLCACKRRFIEGVRELDQVKVNGLLPDAPYGEGTAAHIVSVSFAGVRSEVLLHALEDKGIYV
;
A
#
# COMPACT_ATOMS: atom_id res chain seq x y z
N ASP A 1 11.69 12.09 -7.54
CA ASP A 1 10.79 10.92 -7.68
C ASP A 1 10.07 10.63 -6.36
N ASN A 2 8.86 11.20 -6.21
CA ASN A 2 8.02 10.97 -5.03
C ASN A 2 7.23 9.64 -5.10
N SER A 3 7.27 8.92 -6.21
CA SER A 3 6.68 7.59 -6.31
C SER A 3 7.61 6.51 -5.77
N ALA A 4 8.93 6.70 -5.82
CA ALA A 4 9.91 5.80 -5.20
C ALA A 4 9.99 6.00 -3.69
N THR A 5 10.07 7.24 -3.21
CA THR A 5 10.07 7.61 -1.78
C THR A 5 9.72 9.08 -1.64
N THR A 6 9.29 9.49 -0.46
CA THR A 6 9.00 10.90 -0.18
C THR A 6 9.93 11.46 0.90
N ARG A 7 10.17 12.77 0.83
CA ARG A 7 10.83 13.49 1.93
C ARG A 7 9.89 13.53 3.13
N THR A 8 10.41 13.17 4.31
CA THR A 8 9.65 13.26 5.56
C THR A 8 9.28 14.72 5.86
N PHE A 9 8.07 14.98 6.31
CA PHE A 9 7.66 16.31 6.76
C PHE A 9 8.47 16.77 7.96
N PRO A 10 8.84 18.07 8.08
CA PRO A 10 9.56 18.58 9.23
C PRO A 10 8.89 18.27 10.56
N GLU A 11 7.58 18.46 10.66
CA GLU A 11 6.78 18.21 11.86
C GLU A 11 6.79 16.72 12.28
N VAL A 12 6.89 15.83 11.31
CA VAL A 12 7.07 14.40 11.56
C VAL A 12 8.45 14.11 12.13
N ALA A 13 9.50 14.71 11.54
CA ALA A 13 10.87 14.54 12.02
C ALA A 13 11.06 15.11 13.43
N GLU A 14 10.49 16.26 13.74
CA GLU A 14 10.49 16.88 15.07
C GLU A 14 9.82 15.98 16.11
N LEU A 15 8.61 15.44 15.80
CA LEU A 15 7.92 14.50 16.69
C LEU A 15 8.76 13.25 16.95
N MET A 16 9.37 12.69 15.92
CA MET A 16 10.22 11.50 16.05
C MET A 16 11.44 11.77 16.90
N THR A 17 12.10 12.94 16.71
CA THR A 17 13.26 13.35 17.50
C THR A 17 12.90 13.48 18.98
N LYS A 18 11.77 14.12 19.29
CA LYS A 18 11.27 14.22 20.65
C LYS A 18 11.07 12.83 21.28
N ILE A 19 10.41 11.91 20.58
CA ILE A 19 10.17 10.56 21.10
C ILE A 19 11.49 9.79 21.30
N MET A 20 12.45 9.91 20.39
CA MET A 20 13.74 9.25 20.50
C MET A 20 14.61 9.77 21.63
N CYS A 21 14.56 11.07 21.93
CA CYS A 21 15.48 11.72 22.85
C CYS A 21 14.89 11.99 24.23
N GLU A 22 13.57 12.25 24.32
CA GLU A 22 12.89 12.66 25.55
C GLU A 22 11.93 11.60 26.07
N ASP A 23 11.03 11.08 25.18
CA ASP A 23 9.95 10.14 25.54
C ASP A 23 10.29 8.69 25.11
N TYR A 24 11.56 8.30 25.24
CA TYR A 24 12.18 7.09 24.72
C TYR A 24 11.76 5.77 25.43
N GLY A 25 10.69 5.77 26.18
CA GLY A 25 10.25 4.61 26.96
C GLY A 25 9.88 3.41 26.09
N ASN A 26 10.01 2.19 26.67
CA ASN A 26 9.47 0.98 26.07
C ASN A 26 8.00 0.84 26.47
N PRO A 27 7.04 0.75 25.51
CA PRO A 27 5.61 0.65 25.81
C PRO A 27 5.23 -0.54 26.69
N SER A 28 6.04 -1.61 26.68
CA SER A 28 5.82 -2.79 27.54
C SER A 28 6.26 -2.60 29.00
N SER A 29 6.90 -1.46 29.33
CA SER A 29 7.36 -1.19 30.70
C SER A 29 6.24 -0.63 31.56
N LEU A 30 6.15 -1.12 32.82
CA LEU A 30 5.09 -0.70 33.76
C LEU A 30 5.31 0.66 34.43
N HIS A 31 6.48 1.28 34.26
CA HIS A 31 6.80 2.60 34.81
C HIS A 31 6.32 3.73 33.90
N MET A 32 6.31 4.97 34.41
CA MET A 32 5.76 6.14 33.71
C MET A 32 6.32 6.39 32.32
N LYS A 33 7.61 6.11 32.07
CA LYS A 33 8.20 6.26 30.73
C LYS A 33 7.58 5.26 29.73
N GLY A 34 7.21 4.05 30.15
CA GLY A 34 6.47 3.10 29.32
C GLY A 34 5.06 3.61 28.98
N VAL A 35 4.36 4.14 29.99
CA VAL A 35 3.03 4.73 29.81
C VAL A 35 3.07 5.92 28.83
N GLU A 36 4.10 6.78 28.92
CA GLU A 36 4.29 7.88 27.94
C GLU A 36 4.46 7.36 26.52
N ALA A 37 5.30 6.35 26.33
CA ALA A 37 5.50 5.73 25.01
C ALA A 37 4.21 5.05 24.46
N GLU A 38 3.43 4.41 25.34
CA GLU A 38 2.15 3.80 24.96
C GLU A 38 1.14 4.82 24.43
N LYS A 39 1.14 6.05 24.94
CA LYS A 39 0.26 7.13 24.44
C LYS A 39 0.48 7.42 22.95
N TYR A 40 1.73 7.33 22.47
CA TYR A 40 2.03 7.52 21.04
C TYR A 40 1.51 6.37 20.18
N LEU A 41 1.57 5.12 20.68
CA LEU A 41 0.99 3.98 19.97
C LEU A 41 -0.54 4.10 19.88
N ARG A 42 -1.17 4.51 20.97
CA ARG A 42 -2.62 4.74 21.00
C ARG A 42 -3.03 5.87 20.05
N TYR A 43 -2.36 7.02 20.12
CA TYR A 43 -2.57 8.13 19.17
C TYR A 43 -2.48 7.66 17.73
N ALA A 44 -1.47 6.83 17.41
CA ALA A 44 -1.27 6.32 16.07
C ALA A 44 -2.42 5.39 15.63
N LYS A 45 -2.86 4.48 16.51
CA LYS A 45 -3.99 3.59 16.22
C LYS A 45 -5.29 4.36 16.04
N GLU A 46 -5.63 5.25 16.97
CA GLU A 46 -6.82 6.11 16.89
C GLU A 46 -6.86 6.93 15.59
N THR A 47 -5.74 7.55 15.22
CA THR A 47 -5.64 8.37 14.01
C THR A 47 -5.82 7.56 12.74
N LEU A 48 -5.11 6.43 12.61
CA LEU A 48 -5.17 5.59 11.42
C LEU A 48 -6.50 4.83 11.31
N ALA A 49 -7.06 4.38 12.44
CA ALA A 49 -8.39 3.75 12.49
C ALA A 49 -9.50 4.73 12.02
N ARG A 50 -9.44 5.98 12.46
CA ARG A 50 -10.36 7.05 12.03
C ARG A 50 -10.25 7.32 10.52
N ILE A 51 -9.04 7.37 9.97
CA ILE A 51 -8.78 7.59 8.54
C ILE A 51 -9.35 6.45 7.70
N LEU A 52 -9.08 5.22 8.07
CA LEU A 52 -9.51 4.01 7.36
C LEU A 52 -10.96 3.61 7.69
N LYS A 53 -11.59 4.21 8.71
CA LYS A 53 -12.92 3.86 9.25
C LYS A 53 -13.00 2.39 9.70
N VAL A 54 -12.01 1.97 10.50
CA VAL A 54 -11.85 0.63 11.05
C VAL A 54 -11.64 0.69 12.57
N GLU A 55 -11.59 -0.47 13.25
CA GLU A 55 -11.29 -0.54 14.67
C GLU A 55 -9.77 -0.53 14.91
N GLU A 56 -9.31 0.06 16.01
CA GLU A 56 -7.89 0.12 16.39
C GLU A 56 -7.24 -1.26 16.50
N ARG A 57 -8.00 -2.26 16.97
CA ARG A 57 -7.56 -3.65 17.09
C ARG A 57 -7.33 -4.35 15.75
N GLU A 58 -7.83 -3.80 14.65
CA GLU A 58 -7.62 -4.30 13.29
C GLU A 58 -6.31 -3.80 12.68
N LEU A 59 -5.54 -2.99 13.41
CA LEU A 59 -4.30 -2.36 12.93
C LEU A 59 -3.06 -2.97 13.59
N LEU A 60 -2.11 -3.42 12.75
CA LEU A 60 -0.82 -3.96 13.15
C LEU A 60 0.30 -3.12 12.54
N PHE A 61 1.26 -2.67 13.34
CA PHE A 61 2.42 -1.95 12.85
C PHE A 61 3.52 -2.92 12.40
N THR A 62 4.13 -2.61 11.28
CA THR A 62 5.18 -3.38 10.63
C THR A 62 6.39 -2.50 10.30
N SER A 63 7.43 -3.05 9.71
CA SER A 63 8.59 -2.28 9.25
C SER A 63 8.39 -1.61 7.87
N GLY A 64 7.28 -1.86 7.18
CA GLY A 64 6.98 -1.30 5.86
C GLY A 64 6.05 -2.16 5.03
N GLY A 65 5.78 -1.74 3.79
CA GLY A 65 4.90 -2.44 2.87
C GLY A 65 5.32 -3.89 2.63
N THR A 66 6.60 -4.14 2.40
CA THR A 66 7.12 -5.50 2.16
C THR A 66 6.83 -6.47 3.31
N GLU A 67 7.03 -6.05 4.56
CA GLU A 67 6.67 -6.89 5.71
C GLU A 67 5.15 -7.09 5.80
N SER A 68 4.38 -6.03 5.60
CA SER A 68 2.91 -6.10 5.60
C SER A 68 2.39 -7.10 4.56
N ASP A 69 2.90 -7.03 3.33
CA ASP A 69 2.52 -7.94 2.23
C ASP A 69 2.89 -9.39 2.56
N ASN A 70 4.10 -9.63 3.04
CA ASN A 70 4.54 -10.98 3.42
C ASN A 70 3.68 -11.54 4.56
N MET A 71 3.41 -10.74 5.60
CA MET A 71 2.52 -11.15 6.70
C MET A 71 1.12 -11.47 6.20
N ALA A 72 0.56 -10.65 5.33
CA ALA A 72 -0.76 -10.88 4.75
C ALA A 72 -0.78 -12.18 3.93
N LEU A 73 0.12 -12.34 2.96
CA LEU A 73 0.09 -13.46 2.02
C LEU A 73 0.47 -14.78 2.70
N ILE A 74 1.64 -14.83 3.37
CA ILE A 74 2.12 -16.05 4.01
C ILE A 74 1.23 -16.38 5.21
N GLY A 75 0.92 -15.40 6.05
CA GLY A 75 0.08 -15.61 7.24
C GLY A 75 -1.31 -16.14 6.89
N CYS A 76 -1.93 -15.61 5.83
CA CYS A 76 -3.21 -16.10 5.34
C CYS A 76 -3.12 -17.49 4.71
N ALA A 77 -2.12 -17.75 3.88
CA ALA A 77 -1.92 -19.05 3.25
C ALA A 77 -1.81 -20.15 4.32
N LEU A 78 -0.95 -19.94 5.32
CA LEU A 78 -0.77 -20.89 6.42
C LEU A 78 -2.02 -21.08 7.27
N ALA A 79 -2.74 -20.00 7.61
CA ALA A 79 -3.94 -20.08 8.43
C ALA A 79 -5.13 -20.75 7.75
N ASN A 80 -5.18 -20.71 6.39
CA ASN A 80 -6.31 -21.18 5.61
C ASN A 80 -6.00 -22.43 4.76
N CYS A 81 -4.85 -23.08 4.93
CA CYS A 81 -4.39 -24.23 4.12
C CYS A 81 -5.35 -25.42 4.10
N ARG A 82 -6.22 -25.56 5.12
CA ARG A 82 -7.26 -26.63 5.16
C ARG A 82 -8.48 -26.33 4.30
N ARG A 83 -8.67 -25.06 3.88
CA ARG A 83 -9.82 -24.59 3.09
C ARG A 83 -9.54 -24.64 1.59
N GLY A 84 -8.29 -24.59 1.21
CA GLY A 84 -7.83 -24.63 -0.17
C GLY A 84 -6.37 -24.27 -0.29
N ASN A 85 -5.87 -24.33 -1.51
CA ASN A 85 -4.48 -24.02 -1.83
C ASN A 85 -4.33 -23.08 -3.04
N HIS A 86 -5.41 -22.41 -3.44
CA HIS A 86 -5.39 -21.53 -4.59
C HIS A 86 -5.33 -20.06 -4.18
N LEU A 87 -4.40 -19.34 -4.78
CA LEU A 87 -4.16 -17.91 -4.59
C LEU A 87 -4.28 -17.20 -5.94
N ILE A 88 -4.78 -15.98 -5.94
CA ILE A 88 -4.89 -15.16 -7.15
C ILE A 88 -4.15 -13.83 -6.90
N THR A 89 -3.39 -13.38 -7.87
CA THR A 89 -2.77 -12.05 -7.89
C THR A 89 -2.70 -11.51 -9.31
N THR A 90 -2.10 -10.33 -9.52
CA THR A 90 -1.94 -9.74 -10.86
C THR A 90 -0.51 -9.86 -11.37
N GLN A 91 -0.31 -9.73 -12.67
CA GLN A 91 1.02 -9.75 -13.29
C GLN A 91 1.83 -8.47 -13.02
N ILE A 92 1.19 -7.41 -12.56
CA ILE A 92 1.77 -6.08 -12.40
C ILE A 92 2.04 -5.68 -10.94
N GLU A 93 1.94 -6.62 -10.02
CA GLU A 93 2.19 -6.37 -8.60
C GLU A 93 3.65 -5.98 -8.32
N HIS A 94 3.83 -5.29 -7.20
CA HIS A 94 5.16 -5.02 -6.68
C HIS A 94 5.93 -6.32 -6.38
N PRO A 95 7.27 -6.35 -6.51
CA PRO A 95 8.08 -7.53 -6.19
C PRO A 95 7.81 -8.14 -4.80
N ALA A 96 7.40 -7.36 -3.79
CA ALA A 96 7.02 -7.87 -2.47
C ALA A 96 5.84 -8.88 -2.55
N ILE A 97 4.91 -8.68 -3.47
CA ILE A 97 3.81 -9.62 -3.75
C ILE A 97 4.29 -10.76 -4.66
N LEU A 98 4.88 -10.42 -5.81
CA LEU A 98 5.24 -11.43 -6.82
C LEU A 98 6.24 -12.46 -6.28
N GLN A 99 7.27 -12.02 -5.53
CA GLN A 99 8.25 -12.93 -4.97
C GLN A 99 7.64 -13.79 -3.85
N THR A 100 6.76 -13.22 -3.04
CA THR A 100 6.05 -13.97 -2.00
C THR A 100 5.10 -15.00 -2.61
N MET A 101 4.40 -14.67 -3.71
CA MET A 101 3.56 -15.64 -4.43
C MET A 101 4.39 -16.78 -5.02
N ARG A 102 5.54 -16.49 -5.63
CA ARG A 102 6.48 -17.52 -6.13
C ARG A 102 7.00 -18.41 -5.00
N TYR A 103 7.31 -17.84 -3.85
CA TYR A 103 7.67 -18.63 -2.68
C TYR A 103 6.55 -19.58 -2.27
N LEU A 104 5.30 -19.10 -2.22
CA LEU A 104 4.14 -19.92 -1.88
C LEU A 104 3.90 -21.05 -2.91
N GLU A 105 4.19 -20.83 -4.20
CA GLU A 105 4.20 -21.91 -5.20
C GLU A 105 5.18 -23.03 -4.82
N THR A 106 6.36 -22.70 -4.31
CA THR A 106 7.33 -23.73 -3.82
C THR A 106 6.83 -24.47 -2.57
N GLN A 107 5.85 -23.90 -1.86
CA GLN A 107 5.21 -24.51 -0.70
C GLN A 107 3.96 -25.31 -1.04
N GLY A 108 3.66 -25.50 -2.34
CA GLY A 108 2.55 -26.32 -2.83
C GLY A 108 1.23 -25.58 -3.06
N TYR A 109 1.25 -24.25 -2.99
CA TYR A 109 0.09 -23.44 -3.39
C TYR A 109 0.06 -23.26 -4.92
N ARG A 110 -1.14 -23.20 -5.47
CA ARG A 110 -1.37 -22.87 -6.87
C ARG A 110 -1.65 -21.39 -6.98
N VAL A 111 -0.91 -20.67 -7.82
CA VAL A 111 -1.08 -19.22 -8.00
C VAL A 111 -1.57 -18.91 -9.41
N THR A 112 -2.63 -18.12 -9.53
CA THR A 112 -3.09 -17.55 -10.80
C THR A 112 -2.69 -16.08 -10.87
N TYR A 113 -1.96 -15.70 -11.92
CA TYR A 113 -1.54 -14.34 -12.21
C TYR A 113 -2.47 -13.74 -13.26
N LEU A 114 -3.38 -12.85 -12.85
CA LEU A 114 -4.33 -12.20 -13.76
C LEU A 114 -3.60 -11.26 -14.73
N PRO A 115 -3.95 -11.32 -16.03
CA PRO A 115 -3.50 -10.34 -17.00
C PRO A 115 -4.17 -8.99 -16.74
N VAL A 116 -3.57 -7.94 -17.33
CA VAL A 116 -4.13 -6.59 -17.33
C VAL A 116 -4.35 -6.11 -18.77
N ASP A 117 -5.23 -5.13 -18.92
CA ASP A 117 -5.44 -4.45 -20.19
C ASP A 117 -4.26 -3.52 -20.55
N PRO A 118 -4.24 -2.87 -21.73
CA PRO A 118 -3.20 -1.93 -22.12
C PRO A 118 -3.04 -0.70 -21.21
N CYS A 119 -4.05 -0.40 -20.39
CA CYS A 119 -4.01 0.66 -19.38
C CYS A 119 -3.51 0.19 -18.01
N GLY A 120 -3.17 -1.11 -17.88
CA GLY A 120 -2.69 -1.72 -16.65
C GLY A 120 -3.79 -2.08 -15.66
N ARG A 121 -5.05 -2.26 -16.08
CA ARG A 121 -6.18 -2.61 -15.21
C ARG A 121 -6.60 -4.08 -15.42
N ILE A 122 -6.95 -4.75 -14.32
CA ILE A 122 -7.56 -6.09 -14.41
C ILE A 122 -8.96 -6.00 -15.03
N ARG A 123 -9.39 -7.08 -15.67
CA ARG A 123 -10.79 -7.27 -16.08
C ARG A 123 -11.49 -8.13 -15.01
N LEU A 124 -12.62 -7.67 -14.53
CA LEU A 124 -13.39 -8.40 -13.52
C LEU A 124 -13.82 -9.79 -14.01
N GLU A 125 -14.03 -9.94 -15.32
CA GLU A 125 -14.36 -11.22 -15.93
C GLU A 125 -13.19 -12.23 -15.83
N ASP A 126 -11.95 -11.79 -15.96
CA ASP A 126 -10.77 -12.66 -15.80
C ASP A 126 -10.63 -13.08 -14.31
N LEU A 127 -10.90 -12.17 -13.37
CA LEU A 127 -10.96 -12.51 -11.95
C LEU A 127 -12.08 -13.55 -11.69
N ARG A 128 -13.28 -13.34 -12.24
CA ARG A 128 -14.40 -14.26 -12.11
C ARG A 128 -14.05 -15.67 -12.59
N ARG A 129 -13.41 -15.79 -13.74
CA ARG A 129 -13.00 -17.08 -14.34
C ARG A 129 -11.88 -17.77 -13.54
N ALA A 130 -11.00 -16.98 -12.92
CA ALA A 130 -9.87 -17.50 -12.13
C ALA A 130 -10.33 -18.07 -10.79
N MET A 131 -11.39 -17.54 -10.19
CA MET A 131 -11.87 -17.98 -8.87
C MET A 131 -12.43 -19.41 -8.92
N THR A 132 -12.04 -20.19 -7.91
CA THR A 132 -12.49 -21.58 -7.69
C THR A 132 -12.95 -21.75 -6.24
N PRO A 133 -13.64 -22.83 -5.89
CA PRO A 133 -13.98 -23.13 -4.48
C PRO A 133 -12.75 -23.23 -3.56
N GLU A 134 -11.58 -23.55 -4.12
CA GLU A 134 -10.30 -23.68 -3.39
C GLU A 134 -9.55 -22.35 -3.26
N THR A 135 -10.08 -21.23 -3.82
CA THR A 135 -9.46 -19.93 -3.74
C THR A 135 -9.58 -19.39 -2.33
N ILE A 136 -8.47 -19.25 -1.63
CA ILE A 136 -8.43 -18.78 -0.23
C ILE A 136 -8.04 -17.30 -0.12
N LEU A 137 -7.32 -16.77 -1.11
CA LEU A 137 -6.83 -15.39 -1.10
C LEU A 137 -6.76 -14.82 -2.51
N VAL A 138 -7.22 -13.59 -2.66
CA VAL A 138 -6.99 -12.73 -3.82
C VAL A 138 -6.18 -11.52 -3.35
N SER A 139 -5.08 -11.20 -4.03
CA SER A 139 -4.23 -10.04 -3.73
C SER A 139 -4.11 -9.16 -4.97
N ILE A 140 -4.54 -7.89 -4.86
CA ILE A 140 -4.53 -6.93 -5.97
C ILE A 140 -4.01 -5.59 -5.42
N MET A 141 -3.00 -5.01 -6.07
CA MET A 141 -2.55 -3.67 -5.70
C MET A 141 -3.63 -2.63 -5.98
N HIS A 142 -3.74 -1.61 -5.12
CA HIS A 142 -4.68 -0.50 -5.33
C HIS A 142 -4.26 0.37 -6.51
N THR A 143 -2.98 0.72 -6.54
CA THR A 143 -2.39 1.65 -7.51
C THR A 143 -1.07 1.07 -8.01
N ASN A 144 -0.92 0.95 -9.32
CA ASN A 144 0.35 0.52 -9.89
C ASN A 144 1.42 1.61 -9.75
N ASN A 145 2.59 1.24 -9.24
CA ASN A 145 3.71 2.15 -8.95
C ASN A 145 4.44 2.66 -10.20
N GLU A 146 4.29 2.00 -11.36
CA GLU A 146 5.00 2.31 -12.60
C GLU A 146 4.21 3.29 -13.49
N ILE A 147 2.95 2.96 -13.76
CA ILE A 147 2.12 3.69 -14.72
C ILE A 147 0.93 4.41 -14.07
N GLY A 148 0.74 4.25 -12.76
CA GLY A 148 -0.34 4.91 -12.03
C GLY A 148 -1.74 4.35 -12.32
N ALA A 149 -1.87 3.14 -12.86
CA ALA A 149 -3.16 2.50 -13.07
C ALA A 149 -3.87 2.25 -11.73
N LEU A 150 -5.12 2.70 -11.61
CA LEU A 150 -5.99 2.40 -10.46
C LEU A 150 -6.78 1.13 -10.75
N GLN A 151 -6.69 0.14 -9.84
CA GLN A 151 -7.45 -1.10 -9.97
C GLN A 151 -8.90 -0.93 -9.49
N PRO A 152 -9.86 -1.66 -10.05
CA PRO A 152 -11.27 -1.60 -9.66
C PRO A 152 -11.49 -2.37 -8.33
N ILE A 153 -10.95 -1.84 -7.21
CA ILE A 153 -10.87 -2.53 -5.92
C ILE A 153 -12.26 -2.79 -5.31
N GLU A 154 -13.15 -1.79 -5.35
CA GLU A 154 -14.50 -1.92 -4.76
C GLU A 154 -15.31 -2.99 -5.51
N GLU A 155 -15.26 -2.97 -6.84
CA GLU A 155 -15.94 -3.94 -7.70
C GLU A 155 -15.31 -5.35 -7.59
N ALA A 156 -13.98 -5.43 -7.50
CA ALA A 156 -13.29 -6.69 -7.29
C ALA A 156 -13.65 -7.30 -5.93
N GLY A 157 -13.65 -6.49 -4.86
CA GLY A 157 -14.04 -6.93 -3.53
C GLY A 157 -15.49 -7.44 -3.48
N ALA A 158 -16.42 -6.72 -4.09
CA ALA A 158 -17.82 -7.13 -4.19
C ALA A 158 -17.96 -8.46 -4.97
N LEU A 159 -17.25 -8.60 -6.09
CA LEU A 159 -17.24 -9.83 -6.89
C LEU A 159 -16.70 -11.03 -6.11
N ILE A 160 -15.56 -10.85 -5.42
CA ILE A 160 -14.94 -11.90 -4.60
C ILE A 160 -15.94 -12.40 -3.55
N LYS A 161 -16.56 -11.48 -2.80
CA LYS A 161 -17.50 -11.85 -1.74
C LYS A 161 -18.80 -12.45 -2.27
N GLN A 162 -19.23 -12.06 -3.45
CA GLN A 162 -20.39 -12.66 -4.13
C GLN A 162 -20.10 -14.12 -4.53
N MET A 163 -18.89 -14.40 -5.03
CA MET A 163 -18.52 -15.74 -5.51
C MET A 163 -18.18 -16.70 -4.36
N ASN A 164 -17.39 -16.21 -3.39
CA ASN A 164 -17.03 -16.98 -2.21
C ASN A 164 -16.75 -15.99 -1.06
N PRO A 165 -17.70 -15.81 -0.12
CA PRO A 165 -17.55 -14.85 1.00
C PRO A 165 -16.38 -15.17 1.93
N ASP A 166 -15.90 -16.40 1.90
CA ASP A 166 -14.77 -16.84 2.72
C ASP A 166 -13.40 -16.61 2.06
N THR A 167 -13.34 -16.32 0.77
CA THR A 167 -12.09 -15.91 0.10
C THR A 167 -11.64 -14.56 0.65
N LEU A 168 -10.41 -14.49 1.15
CA LEU A 168 -9.84 -13.25 1.67
C LEU A 168 -9.41 -12.34 0.53
N PHE A 169 -9.59 -11.03 0.72
CA PHE A 169 -9.15 -10.01 -0.21
C PHE A 169 -8.08 -9.12 0.42
N HIS A 170 -6.85 -9.22 -0.08
CA HIS A 170 -5.72 -8.38 0.27
C HIS A 170 -5.53 -7.29 -0.77
N VAL A 171 -5.23 -6.07 -0.31
CA VAL A 171 -4.90 -4.94 -1.17
C VAL A 171 -3.56 -4.34 -0.74
N ASP A 172 -2.57 -4.35 -1.63
CA ASP A 172 -1.38 -3.52 -1.48
C ASP A 172 -1.76 -2.07 -1.80
N ALA A 173 -1.89 -1.25 -0.75
CA ALA A 173 -2.24 0.16 -0.85
C ALA A 173 -1.04 1.10 -0.64
N VAL A 174 0.18 0.60 -0.76
CA VAL A 174 1.41 1.39 -0.54
C VAL A 174 1.43 2.64 -1.42
N GLN A 175 0.98 2.57 -2.66
CA GLN A 175 0.85 3.74 -3.54
C GLN A 175 -0.50 4.45 -3.43
N GLY A 176 -1.52 3.79 -2.90
CA GLY A 176 -2.89 4.34 -2.81
C GLY A 176 -3.15 5.12 -1.53
N PHE A 177 -2.62 4.69 -0.39
CA PHE A 177 -2.85 5.34 0.91
C PHE A 177 -2.25 6.75 0.93
N GLY A 178 -3.02 7.71 1.42
CA GLY A 178 -2.65 9.13 1.40
C GLY A 178 -2.85 9.83 0.04
N LYS A 179 -3.25 9.10 -1.00
CA LYS A 179 -3.51 9.62 -2.37
C LYS A 179 -4.94 9.31 -2.84
N SER A 180 -5.56 8.30 -2.22
CA SER A 180 -6.96 7.91 -2.44
C SER A 180 -7.64 7.70 -1.10
N ARG A 181 -8.97 7.90 -1.06
CA ARG A 181 -9.77 7.55 0.11
C ARG A 181 -10.07 6.06 0.07
N ILE A 182 -9.46 5.28 0.97
CA ILE A 182 -9.62 3.83 1.04
C ILE A 182 -10.36 3.49 2.32
N TYR A 183 -11.48 2.80 2.20
CA TYR A 183 -12.31 2.36 3.32
C TYR A 183 -12.46 0.84 3.26
N PRO A 184 -11.59 0.07 3.96
CA PRO A 184 -11.53 -1.38 3.81
C PRO A 184 -12.88 -2.09 3.94
N LYS A 185 -13.68 -1.74 4.96
CA LYS A 185 -14.98 -2.39 5.18
C LYS A 185 -15.98 -2.13 4.05
N LYS A 186 -16.00 -0.90 3.49
CA LYS A 186 -16.86 -0.55 2.35
C LYS A 186 -16.43 -1.26 1.06
N MET A 187 -15.13 -1.41 0.86
CA MET A 187 -14.53 -2.00 -0.34
C MET A 187 -14.33 -3.52 -0.23
N HIS A 188 -14.88 -4.14 0.83
CA HIS A 188 -14.76 -5.58 1.11
C HIS A 188 -13.30 -6.08 1.20
N ILE A 189 -12.39 -5.23 1.64
CA ILE A 189 -10.98 -5.55 1.85
C ILE A 189 -10.83 -6.21 3.22
N ASP A 190 -10.19 -7.37 3.26
CA ASP A 190 -9.90 -8.11 4.50
C ASP A 190 -8.52 -7.77 5.06
N LEU A 191 -7.54 -7.45 4.19
CA LEU A 191 -6.18 -7.06 4.55
C LEU A 191 -5.72 -5.89 3.67
N LEU A 192 -5.03 -4.92 4.28
CA LEU A 192 -4.52 -3.74 3.57
C LEU A 192 -3.10 -3.41 4.01
N SER A 193 -2.17 -3.36 3.07
CA SER A 193 -0.77 -2.98 3.32
C SER A 193 -0.50 -1.50 3.04
N VAL A 194 0.23 -0.85 3.96
CA VAL A 194 0.61 0.58 3.88
C VAL A 194 2.08 0.76 4.26
N SER A 195 2.74 1.75 3.67
CA SER A 195 4.13 2.12 3.99
C SER A 195 4.29 3.61 4.27
N GLY A 196 5.00 3.97 5.34
CA GLY A 196 5.15 5.36 5.79
C GLY A 196 5.93 6.23 4.82
N HIS A 197 6.97 5.69 4.19
CA HIS A 197 7.85 6.49 3.32
C HIS A 197 7.22 6.96 2.00
N LYS A 198 6.05 6.47 1.67
CA LYS A 198 5.27 6.90 0.48
C LYS A 198 4.35 8.08 0.78
N ILE A 199 4.17 8.44 2.05
CA ILE A 199 3.23 9.46 2.52
C ILE A 199 3.92 10.55 3.37
N HIS A 200 5.16 10.86 3.09
CA HIS A 200 5.95 11.84 3.85
C HIS A 200 6.20 11.47 5.32
N GLY A 201 5.99 10.20 5.65
CA GLY A 201 6.39 9.58 6.90
C GLY A 201 7.80 8.99 6.82
N PRO A 202 8.29 8.37 7.92
CA PRO A 202 9.62 7.78 7.95
C PRO A 202 9.69 6.46 7.17
N LYS A 203 10.90 6.11 6.74
CA LYS A 203 11.26 4.76 6.31
C LYS A 203 11.27 3.81 7.52
N GLY A 204 11.17 2.51 7.28
CA GLY A 204 11.25 1.50 8.34
C GLY A 204 9.99 1.40 9.21
N VAL A 205 8.85 1.85 8.71
CA VAL A 205 7.53 1.70 9.34
C VAL A 205 6.44 1.50 8.30
N GLY A 206 5.50 0.63 8.60
CA GLY A 206 4.30 0.37 7.82
C GLY A 206 3.13 -0.05 8.70
N LEU A 207 2.05 -0.38 8.06
CA LEU A 207 0.81 -0.79 8.67
C LEU A 207 0.20 -1.94 7.88
N LEU A 208 -0.29 -2.95 8.58
CA LEU A 208 -1.18 -3.97 8.05
C LEU A 208 -2.54 -3.84 8.75
N TYR A 209 -3.59 -3.56 7.99
CA TYR A 209 -4.96 -3.76 8.43
C TYR A 209 -5.32 -5.23 8.30
N VAL A 210 -5.90 -5.80 9.35
CA VAL A 210 -6.40 -7.18 9.40
C VAL A 210 -7.83 -7.13 9.91
N GLY A 211 -8.79 -7.43 9.06
CA GLY A 211 -10.21 -7.40 9.40
C GLY A 211 -10.55 -8.37 10.55
N GLU A 212 -11.53 -8.04 11.38
CA GLU A 212 -11.86 -8.74 12.61
C GLU A 212 -12.03 -10.27 12.46
N ARG A 213 -12.53 -10.72 11.30
CA ARG A 213 -12.79 -12.17 11.04
C ARG A 213 -11.63 -12.87 10.35
N VAL A 214 -10.58 -12.13 10.03
CA VAL A 214 -9.42 -12.65 9.29
C VAL A 214 -8.50 -13.39 10.25
N LYS A 215 -8.11 -14.60 9.85
CA LYS A 215 -7.11 -15.39 10.56
C LYS A 215 -5.82 -15.39 9.76
N ILE A 216 -4.75 -14.92 10.38
CA ILE A 216 -3.38 -15.04 9.87
C ILE A 216 -2.51 -15.74 10.90
N GLN A 217 -1.51 -16.49 10.43
CA GLN A 217 -0.44 -16.99 11.29
C GLN A 217 0.70 -15.97 11.37
N PRO A 218 1.32 -15.79 12.53
CA PRO A 218 2.51 -14.95 12.65
C PRO A 218 3.67 -15.53 11.83
N ILE A 219 4.48 -14.65 11.26
CA ILE A 219 5.74 -15.00 10.58
C ILE A 219 6.97 -14.39 11.28
N VAL A 220 6.75 -13.53 12.27
CA VAL A 220 7.78 -12.91 13.11
C VAL A 220 7.49 -13.28 14.55
N PHE A 221 8.30 -14.18 15.12
CA PHE A 221 8.10 -14.76 16.44
C PHE A 221 8.94 -14.04 17.50
N GLY A 222 8.44 -13.98 18.74
CA GLY A 222 9.15 -13.35 19.86
C GLY A 222 8.24 -13.03 21.06
N GLY A 223 8.35 -11.81 21.58
CA GLY A 223 7.75 -11.36 22.83
C GLY A 223 6.24 -11.05 22.79
N GLY A 224 5.54 -11.36 21.73
CA GLY A 224 4.07 -11.26 21.65
C GLY A 224 3.50 -9.87 21.38
N GLN A 225 4.33 -8.89 20.99
CA GLN A 225 3.86 -7.56 20.61
C GLN A 225 2.87 -7.64 19.42
N GLN A 226 2.18 -6.55 19.13
CA GLN A 226 1.18 -6.47 18.06
C GLN A 226 0.24 -7.70 18.03
N GLN A 227 -0.38 -8.00 19.19
CA GLN A 227 -1.38 -9.07 19.34
C GLN A 227 -0.82 -10.48 19.07
N ASN A 228 0.45 -10.73 19.34
CA ASN A 228 1.19 -11.97 19.00
C ASN A 228 1.33 -12.25 17.49
N LEU A 229 1.00 -11.29 16.63
CA LEU A 229 1.09 -11.43 15.19
C LEU A 229 2.41 -10.89 14.62
N ARG A 230 2.98 -9.87 15.29
CA ARG A 230 4.27 -9.29 14.90
C ARG A 230 5.09 -8.94 16.14
N SER A 231 5.97 -9.84 16.52
CA SER A 231 6.83 -9.65 17.70
C SER A 231 7.99 -8.69 17.44
N GLY A 232 8.52 -8.13 18.51
CA GLY A 232 9.64 -7.18 18.54
C GLY A 232 9.21 -5.85 19.14
N THR A 233 10.13 -5.17 19.84
CA THR A 233 9.89 -3.86 20.42
C THR A 233 9.36 -2.89 19.37
N GLU A 234 8.27 -2.20 19.68
CA GLU A 234 7.64 -1.27 18.77
C GLU A 234 8.55 -0.09 18.44
N ASN A 235 8.62 0.25 17.15
CA ASN A 235 9.26 1.47 16.65
C ASN A 235 8.37 2.68 16.95
N VAL A 236 8.27 3.06 18.24
CA VAL A 236 7.36 4.13 18.69
C VAL A 236 7.54 5.43 17.90
N PRO A 237 8.78 5.93 17.69
CA PRO A 237 8.99 7.14 16.88
C PRO A 237 8.48 7.00 15.45
N GLY A 238 8.78 5.87 14.79
CA GLY A 238 8.33 5.60 13.43
C GLY A 238 6.82 5.46 13.32
N ILE A 239 6.19 4.78 14.28
CA ILE A 239 4.73 4.58 14.32
C ILE A 239 4.00 5.91 14.52
N ALA A 240 4.45 6.75 15.46
CA ALA A 240 3.91 8.09 15.67
C ALA A 240 4.13 8.97 14.43
N GLY A 241 5.30 8.88 13.81
CA GLY A 241 5.63 9.59 12.57
C GLY A 241 4.75 9.19 11.39
N LEU A 242 4.44 7.90 11.23
CA LEU A 242 3.50 7.41 10.22
C LEU A 242 2.10 8.01 10.42
N ALA A 243 1.60 7.98 11.66
CA ALA A 243 0.29 8.53 11.98
C ALA A 243 0.23 10.05 11.78
N LYS A 244 1.28 10.78 12.19
CA LYS A 244 1.39 12.23 11.99
C LYS A 244 1.38 12.61 10.52
N ALA A 245 2.14 11.89 9.69
CA ALA A 245 2.17 12.11 8.25
C ALA A 245 0.79 11.86 7.62
N ALA A 246 0.12 10.76 8.01
CA ALA A 246 -1.23 10.46 7.56
C ALA A 246 -2.23 11.55 7.99
N GLU A 247 -2.20 11.99 9.24
CA GLU A 247 -3.05 13.07 9.75
C GLU A 247 -2.91 14.35 8.92
N MET A 248 -1.67 14.77 8.64
CA MET A 248 -1.38 15.96 7.84
C MET A 248 -1.94 15.84 6.41
N LEU A 249 -1.74 14.70 5.74
CA LEU A 249 -2.23 14.49 4.38
C LEU A 249 -3.74 14.44 4.30
N TYR A 250 -4.40 13.78 5.25
CA TYR A 250 -5.86 13.67 5.22
C TYR A 250 -6.58 14.93 5.70
N SER A 251 -5.91 15.86 6.39
CA SER A 251 -6.49 17.16 6.77
C SER A 251 -6.70 18.10 5.59
N HIS A 252 -5.88 18.00 4.54
CA HIS A 252 -5.97 18.82 3.31
C HIS A 252 -6.17 17.98 2.05
N PHE A 253 -6.72 16.77 2.20
CA PHE A 253 -6.77 15.74 1.16
C PHE A 253 -7.35 16.24 -0.17
N ASP A 254 -8.50 16.89 -0.15
CA ASP A 254 -9.21 17.26 -1.37
C ASP A 254 -8.48 18.39 -2.13
N GLU A 255 -7.89 19.35 -1.42
CA GLU A 255 -7.07 20.42 -2.00
C GLU A 255 -5.78 19.88 -2.62
N ASP A 256 -5.07 19.03 -1.89
CA ASP A 256 -3.83 18.42 -2.36
C ASP A 256 -4.06 17.48 -3.54
N HIS A 257 -5.14 16.71 -3.50
CA HIS A 257 -5.52 15.84 -4.61
C HIS A 257 -5.86 16.65 -5.87
N ALA A 258 -6.63 17.73 -5.74
CA ALA A 258 -6.97 18.62 -6.86
C ALA A 258 -5.71 19.27 -7.45
N ARG A 259 -4.76 19.71 -6.60
CA ARG A 259 -3.47 20.25 -7.04
C ARG A 259 -2.62 19.22 -7.79
N LEU A 260 -2.54 17.97 -7.31
CA LEU A 260 -1.84 16.89 -7.99
C LEU A 260 -2.46 16.60 -9.37
N CYS A 261 -3.79 16.54 -9.45
CA CYS A 261 -4.49 16.36 -10.73
C CYS A 261 -4.18 17.51 -11.71
N ALA A 262 -4.17 18.75 -11.25
CA ALA A 262 -3.83 19.91 -12.08
C ALA A 262 -2.38 19.87 -12.58
N CYS A 263 -1.43 19.51 -11.71
CA CYS A 263 -0.02 19.31 -12.07
C CYS A 263 0.14 18.21 -13.11
N LYS A 264 -0.51 17.07 -12.91
CA LYS A 264 -0.50 15.94 -13.85
C LYS A 264 -1.04 16.34 -15.21
N ARG A 265 -2.20 17.00 -15.26
CA ARG A 265 -2.81 17.51 -16.50
C ARG A 265 -1.86 18.42 -17.23
N ARG A 266 -1.32 19.45 -16.57
CA ARG A 266 -0.37 20.41 -17.15
C ARG A 266 0.88 19.71 -17.70
N PHE A 267 1.40 18.71 -17.00
CA PHE A 267 2.55 17.93 -17.47
C PHE A 267 2.20 17.14 -18.72
N ILE A 268 1.06 16.44 -18.76
CA ILE A 268 0.60 15.65 -19.91
C ILE A 268 0.38 16.57 -21.12
N GLU A 269 -0.23 17.75 -20.94
CA GLU A 269 -0.42 18.73 -21.99
C GLU A 269 0.93 19.15 -22.58
N GLY A 270 1.90 19.52 -21.74
CA GLY A 270 3.22 19.95 -22.21
C GLY A 270 4.04 18.86 -22.92
N VAL A 271 4.05 17.62 -22.40
CA VAL A 271 4.82 16.54 -23.05
C VAL A 271 4.22 16.09 -24.38
N ARG A 272 2.92 16.29 -24.60
CA ARG A 272 2.24 15.99 -25.87
C ARG A 272 2.60 16.95 -27.00
N GLU A 273 3.18 18.11 -26.70
CA GLU A 273 3.72 19.03 -27.70
C GLU A 273 5.05 18.53 -28.29
N LEU A 274 5.66 17.52 -27.65
CA LEU A 274 6.91 16.92 -28.12
C LEU A 274 6.64 15.78 -29.10
N ASP A 275 7.45 15.68 -30.14
CA ASP A 275 7.39 14.58 -31.10
C ASP A 275 7.80 13.25 -30.45
N GLN A 276 7.17 12.15 -30.90
CA GLN A 276 7.53 10.78 -30.53
C GLN A 276 7.39 10.48 -29.01
N VAL A 277 6.44 11.14 -28.34
CA VAL A 277 6.14 10.92 -26.92
C VAL A 277 4.86 10.11 -26.77
N LYS A 278 4.89 9.12 -25.84
CA LYS A 278 3.72 8.35 -25.42
C LYS A 278 3.57 8.44 -23.90
N VAL A 279 2.42 8.89 -23.44
CA VAL A 279 2.03 8.78 -22.01
C VAL A 279 1.39 7.41 -21.81
N ASN A 280 1.93 6.63 -20.85
CA ASN A 280 1.48 5.27 -20.56
C ASN A 280 0.38 5.25 -19.50
N GLY A 281 -0.45 4.19 -19.50
CA GLY A 281 -1.45 3.94 -18.46
C GLY A 281 -2.68 4.85 -18.49
N LEU A 282 -2.84 5.71 -19.52
CA LEU A 282 -4.03 6.55 -19.66
C LEU A 282 -5.23 5.76 -20.17
N LEU A 283 -6.41 6.07 -19.65
CA LEU A 283 -7.67 5.54 -20.16
C LEU A 283 -8.02 6.17 -21.50
N PRO A 284 -8.67 5.43 -22.45
CA PRO A 284 -8.98 5.94 -23.78
C PRO A 284 -9.87 7.18 -23.80
N ASP A 285 -10.80 7.27 -22.86
CA ASP A 285 -11.76 8.35 -22.67
C ASP A 285 -11.34 9.41 -21.65
N ALA A 286 -10.15 9.26 -21.05
CA ALA A 286 -9.58 10.15 -20.03
C ALA A 286 -8.15 10.58 -20.40
N PRO A 287 -7.96 11.37 -21.45
CA PRO A 287 -6.65 11.63 -22.07
C PRO A 287 -5.69 12.44 -21.17
N TYR A 288 -6.18 13.09 -20.14
CA TYR A 288 -5.36 13.87 -19.21
C TYR A 288 -5.11 13.17 -17.86
N GLY A 289 -5.40 11.87 -17.79
CA GLY A 289 -5.09 11.04 -16.64
C GLY A 289 -6.19 10.98 -15.58
N GLU A 290 -7.41 11.44 -15.91
CA GLU A 290 -8.59 11.21 -15.07
C GLU A 290 -8.78 9.70 -14.87
N GLY A 291 -9.19 9.28 -13.66
CA GLY A 291 -9.34 7.85 -13.31
C GLY A 291 -8.02 7.08 -13.18
N THR A 292 -6.87 7.78 -13.13
CA THR A 292 -5.57 7.23 -12.79
C THR A 292 -4.94 7.95 -11.60
N ALA A 293 -3.88 7.40 -11.00
CA ALA A 293 -3.23 8.00 -9.83
C ALA A 293 -2.72 9.42 -10.13
N ALA A 294 -3.14 10.38 -9.33
CA ALA A 294 -2.83 11.81 -9.54
C ALA A 294 -1.33 12.14 -9.43
N HIS A 295 -0.57 11.33 -8.71
CA HIS A 295 0.85 11.56 -8.38
C HIS A 295 1.84 10.79 -9.27
N ILE A 296 1.37 10.01 -10.25
CA ILE A 296 2.21 9.20 -11.14
C ILE A 296 1.90 9.54 -12.59
N VAL A 297 2.96 9.81 -13.36
CA VAL A 297 2.91 9.91 -14.83
C VAL A 297 4.07 9.12 -15.41
N SER A 298 3.76 8.16 -16.26
CA SER A 298 4.77 7.38 -17.00
C SER A 298 4.81 7.83 -18.44
N VAL A 299 6.01 8.18 -18.93
CA VAL A 299 6.19 8.71 -20.28
C VAL A 299 7.31 7.95 -20.99
N SER A 300 7.04 7.52 -22.22
CA SER A 300 8.04 6.94 -23.12
C SER A 300 8.43 7.95 -24.18
N PHE A 301 9.73 8.15 -24.36
CA PHE A 301 10.33 9.00 -25.39
C PHE A 301 11.01 8.11 -26.43
N ALA A 302 10.43 7.97 -27.63
CA ALA A 302 11.01 7.14 -28.66
C ALA A 302 12.35 7.72 -29.16
N GLY A 303 13.34 6.86 -29.36
CA GLY A 303 14.67 7.26 -29.77
C GLY A 303 15.58 7.82 -28.67
N VAL A 304 15.09 7.97 -27.44
CA VAL A 304 15.89 8.42 -26.29
C VAL A 304 16.08 7.26 -25.31
N ARG A 305 17.33 6.98 -24.94
CA ARG A 305 17.63 5.97 -23.91
C ARG A 305 17.22 6.52 -22.54
N SER A 306 16.45 5.77 -21.78
CA SER A 306 15.92 6.20 -20.47
C SER A 306 17.01 6.63 -19.49
N GLU A 307 18.13 5.89 -19.42
CA GLU A 307 19.28 6.23 -18.57
C GLU A 307 19.90 7.60 -18.94
N VAL A 308 20.01 7.89 -20.25
CA VAL A 308 20.54 9.18 -20.72
C VAL A 308 19.61 10.32 -20.36
N LEU A 309 18.30 10.12 -20.51
CA LEU A 309 17.31 11.12 -20.15
C LEU A 309 17.31 11.37 -18.64
N LEU A 310 17.39 10.29 -17.82
CA LEU A 310 17.45 10.37 -16.37
C LEU A 310 18.63 11.26 -15.93
N HIS A 311 19.85 11.00 -16.41
CA HIS A 311 21.03 11.80 -16.05
C HIS A 311 20.94 13.24 -16.56
N ALA A 312 20.41 13.46 -17.76
CA ALA A 312 20.23 14.82 -18.27
C ALA A 312 19.22 15.66 -17.47
N LEU A 313 18.20 14.99 -16.86
CA LEU A 313 17.25 15.64 -15.96
C LEU A 313 17.88 15.87 -14.57
N GLU A 314 18.65 14.90 -14.07
CA GLU A 314 19.39 15.00 -12.80
C GLU A 314 20.36 16.20 -12.80
N ASP A 315 21.10 16.45 -13.89
CA ASP A 315 21.97 17.60 -14.08
C ASP A 315 21.22 18.95 -13.97
N LYS A 316 19.90 18.94 -14.11
CA LYS A 316 19.01 20.08 -13.96
C LYS A 316 18.27 20.09 -12.61
N GLY A 317 18.62 19.18 -11.70
CA GLY A 317 17.95 19.03 -10.39
C GLY A 317 16.57 18.38 -10.46
N ILE A 318 16.23 17.67 -11.57
CA ILE A 318 14.97 16.96 -11.74
C ILE A 318 15.23 15.47 -11.56
N TYR A 319 14.70 14.89 -10.50
CA TYR A 319 14.84 13.47 -10.16
C TYR A 319 13.57 12.70 -10.55
N VAL A 320 13.71 11.71 -11.43
CA VAL A 320 12.63 10.90 -12.00
C VAL A 320 12.87 9.41 -11.80
#